data_06a2306887bb952a57a4a56748f1036e
#
_entry.id   06a2306887bb952a57a4a56748f1036e
#
_cell.length_a   1.000
_cell.length_b   1.000
_cell.length_c   1.000
_cell.angle_alpha   90.00
_cell.angle_beta   90.00
_cell.angle_gamma   90.00
#
_symmetry.space_group_name_H-M   'P 1'
#
loop_
_entity.id
_entity.type
_entity.pdbx_description
1 polymer ?
#
loop_
_entity_poly.entity_id
_entity_poly.type
_entity_poly.pdbx_seq_one_letter_code
_entity_poly.pdbx_strand_id
1 'polypeptide(L)'
;MVLLWPVAILYHGMARKSNLLFAALIIESDPLQTPDLEHYYPASLLETGWDILFFWVARMVLLGVYLTGKVPFGEVLCHAMIRDAHGRKMSKSLGNVIDPLDVIRGLPLEDLHQKLYEGNLDDKEVTKAITGQKKDFPKGIPECGTDGLRFALCAYSGGGKILGLWV
;
A
#
# COMPACT_ATOMS: atom_id res chain seq x y z
N MET A 1 -1.67 -0.84 -28.58
CA MET A 1 -1.20 -1.81 -27.56
C MET A 1 -0.52 -1.15 -26.34
N VAL A 2 -0.08 0.10 -26.42
CA VAL A 2 0.57 0.83 -25.30
C VAL A 2 -0.43 1.45 -24.30
N LEU A 3 -1.68 1.65 -24.68
CA LEU A 3 -2.74 2.25 -23.85
C LEU A 3 -3.43 1.26 -22.87
N LEU A 4 -3.29 -0.04 -23.07
CA LEU A 4 -3.94 -1.05 -22.24
C LEU A 4 -3.19 -1.34 -20.92
N TRP A 5 -1.92 -1.04 -20.83
CA TRP A 5 -1.15 -1.31 -19.63
C TRP A 5 -1.42 -0.34 -18.45
N PRO A 6 -1.59 0.99 -18.67
CA PRO A 6 -2.06 1.87 -17.59
C PRO A 6 -3.45 1.51 -17.07
N VAL A 7 -4.31 1.02 -17.95
CA VAL A 7 -5.66 0.53 -17.63
C VAL A 7 -5.60 -0.73 -16.75
N ALA A 8 -4.70 -1.66 -17.04
CA ALA A 8 -4.51 -2.88 -16.25
C ALA A 8 -3.92 -2.59 -14.84
N ILE A 9 -3.07 -1.58 -14.71
CA ILE A 9 -2.52 -1.15 -13.40
C ILE A 9 -3.59 -0.47 -12.55
N LEU A 10 -4.46 0.33 -13.15
CA LEU A 10 -5.66 0.85 -12.49
C LEU A 10 -6.59 -0.27 -12.02
N TYR A 11 -6.67 -1.36 -12.79
CA TYR A 11 -7.53 -2.51 -12.49
C TYR A 11 -7.09 -3.30 -11.24
N HIS A 12 -5.81 -3.36 -10.93
CA HIS A 12 -5.27 -4.16 -9.79
C HIS A 12 -5.27 -3.42 -8.45
N GLY A 13 -5.33 -2.10 -8.46
CA GLY A 13 -5.23 -1.28 -7.23
C GLY A 13 -6.54 -0.70 -6.72
N MET A 14 -7.61 -0.75 -7.51
CA MET A 14 -8.89 -0.13 -7.14
C MET A 14 -9.84 -1.17 -6.53
N ALA A 15 -10.47 -0.83 -5.40
CA ALA A 15 -11.48 -1.65 -4.75
C ALA A 15 -12.60 -2.09 -5.73
N ARG A 16 -13.26 -3.23 -5.45
CA ARG A 16 -14.27 -3.87 -6.33
C ARG A 16 -15.33 -2.93 -6.92
N LYS A 17 -15.66 -1.82 -6.26
CA LYS A 17 -16.65 -0.83 -6.74
C LYS A 17 -16.13 0.03 -7.90
N SER A 18 -14.84 0.34 -7.93
CA SER A 18 -14.23 1.08 -9.04
C SER A 18 -14.00 0.21 -10.28
N ASN A 19 -13.94 -1.13 -10.12
CA ASN A 19 -13.88 -2.05 -11.26
C ASN A 19 -15.18 -2.08 -12.08
N LEU A 20 -16.33 -1.91 -11.41
CA LEU A 20 -17.64 -1.75 -12.08
C LEU A 20 -17.69 -0.46 -12.90
N LEU A 21 -17.12 0.62 -12.40
CA LEU A 21 -17.05 1.89 -13.11
C LEU A 21 -16.22 1.77 -14.39
N PHE A 22 -15.10 1.06 -14.33
CA PHE A 22 -14.22 0.84 -15.47
C PHE A 22 -14.81 -0.16 -16.48
N ALA A 23 -15.53 -1.18 -16.00
CA ALA A 23 -16.26 -2.11 -16.87
C ALA A 23 -17.42 -1.42 -17.58
N ALA A 24 -18.16 -0.53 -16.91
CA ALA A 24 -19.20 0.27 -17.52
C ALA A 24 -18.65 1.22 -18.61
N LEU A 25 -17.48 1.81 -18.39
CA LEU A 25 -16.77 2.66 -19.36
C LEU A 25 -16.33 1.92 -20.64
N ILE A 26 -16.19 0.59 -20.62
CA ILE A 26 -15.70 -0.20 -21.76
C ILE A 26 -16.83 -0.93 -22.50
N ILE A 27 -17.94 -1.24 -21.83
CA ILE A 27 -18.95 -2.19 -22.33
C ILE A 27 -20.20 -1.51 -22.92
N GLU A 28 -20.53 -0.28 -22.54
CA GLU A 28 -21.72 0.41 -23.04
C GLU A 28 -21.42 1.37 -24.19
N SER A 29 -22.41 1.54 -25.06
CA SER A 29 -22.35 2.40 -26.25
C SER A 29 -22.16 3.89 -25.92
N ASP A 30 -22.47 4.33 -24.70
CA ASP A 30 -22.14 5.63 -24.14
C ASP A 30 -21.74 5.48 -22.64
N PRO A 31 -20.47 5.19 -22.38
CA PRO A 31 -19.98 4.93 -21.03
C PRO A 31 -20.10 6.12 -20.07
N LEU A 32 -20.37 7.33 -20.57
CA LEU A 32 -20.51 8.54 -19.76
C LEU A 32 -21.94 8.76 -19.24
N GLN A 33 -22.89 7.91 -19.60
CA GLN A 33 -24.31 8.05 -19.23
C GLN A 33 -24.83 6.94 -18.32
N THR A 34 -23.95 6.17 -17.67
CA THR A 34 -24.41 5.15 -16.71
C THR A 34 -24.83 5.78 -15.38
N PRO A 35 -25.94 5.33 -14.75
CA PRO A 35 -26.34 5.81 -13.42
C PRO A 35 -25.26 5.63 -12.36
N ASP A 36 -24.48 4.56 -12.45
CA ASP A 36 -23.38 4.26 -11.51
C ASP A 36 -22.22 5.26 -11.69
N LEU A 37 -21.89 5.64 -12.92
CA LEU A 37 -20.88 6.65 -13.15
C LEU A 37 -21.31 8.01 -12.59
N GLU A 38 -22.56 8.42 -12.85
CA GLU A 38 -23.08 9.67 -12.33
C GLU A 38 -23.09 9.73 -10.80
N HIS A 39 -23.40 8.60 -10.15
CA HIS A 39 -23.52 8.52 -8.70
C HIS A 39 -22.16 8.38 -7.98
N TYR A 40 -21.20 7.62 -8.55
CA TYR A 40 -19.95 7.28 -7.87
C TYR A 40 -18.73 8.03 -8.38
N TYR A 41 -18.84 8.79 -9.47
CA TYR A 41 -17.75 9.56 -10.05
C TYR A 41 -18.08 11.05 -10.14
N PRO A 42 -17.21 11.94 -9.68
CA PRO A 42 -15.89 11.68 -9.07
C PRO A 42 -16.00 11.17 -7.61
N ALA A 43 -14.97 10.47 -7.14
CA ALA A 43 -14.85 10.10 -5.74
C ALA A 43 -14.56 11.34 -4.87
N SER A 44 -15.00 11.32 -3.60
CA SER A 44 -14.73 12.44 -2.69
C SER A 44 -13.27 12.50 -2.26
N LEU A 45 -12.67 11.35 -1.95
CA LEU A 45 -11.33 11.24 -1.39
C LEU A 45 -10.56 10.07 -2.00
N LEU A 46 -9.28 10.32 -2.34
CA LEU A 46 -8.28 9.29 -2.60
C LEU A 46 -7.26 9.28 -1.49
N GLU A 47 -7.08 8.13 -0.82
CA GLU A 47 -6.01 7.93 0.16
C GLU A 47 -4.84 7.19 -0.51
N THR A 48 -3.61 7.68 -0.31
CA THR A 48 -2.40 7.13 -0.94
C THR A 48 -1.13 7.50 -0.19
N GLY A 49 -0.03 6.80 -0.52
CA GLY A 49 1.32 7.23 -0.13
C GLY A 49 1.81 8.38 -1.02
N TRP A 50 2.49 9.34 -0.43
CA TRP A 50 3.05 10.49 -1.15
C TRP A 50 4.08 10.10 -2.22
N ASP A 51 4.77 8.97 -2.05
CA ASP A 51 5.83 8.48 -2.95
C ASP A 51 5.31 7.95 -4.29
N ILE A 52 4.01 7.68 -4.40
CA ILE A 52 3.36 7.22 -5.62
C ILE A 52 2.44 8.27 -6.27
N LEU A 53 2.45 9.51 -5.80
CA LEU A 53 1.66 10.59 -6.39
C LEU A 53 1.91 10.75 -7.88
N PHE A 54 3.16 10.81 -8.30
CA PHE A 54 3.52 11.04 -9.69
C PHE A 54 3.20 9.83 -10.59
N PHE A 55 3.55 8.63 -10.14
CA PHE A 55 3.39 7.43 -10.98
C PHE A 55 1.98 6.85 -10.97
N TRP A 56 1.18 7.17 -9.98
CA TRP A 56 -0.14 6.59 -9.79
C TRP A 56 -1.24 7.65 -9.83
N VAL A 57 -1.20 8.63 -8.95
CA VAL A 57 -2.25 9.65 -8.83
C VAL A 57 -2.31 10.55 -10.07
N ALA A 58 -1.16 11.03 -10.55
CA ALA A 58 -1.12 11.86 -11.76
C ALA A 58 -1.67 11.13 -12.99
N ARG A 59 -1.44 9.82 -13.10
CA ARG A 59 -2.02 9.02 -14.19
C ARG A 59 -3.53 8.87 -14.06
N MET A 60 -4.05 8.70 -12.84
CA MET A 60 -5.51 8.67 -12.62
C MET A 60 -6.15 10.00 -12.99
N VAL A 61 -5.56 11.13 -12.60
CA VAL A 61 -6.05 12.45 -12.94
C VAL A 61 -6.05 12.67 -14.47
N LEU A 62 -4.93 12.36 -15.12
CA LEU A 62 -4.78 12.52 -16.56
C LEU A 62 -5.80 11.69 -17.34
N LEU A 63 -5.97 10.42 -16.99
CA LEU A 63 -6.93 9.53 -17.64
C LEU A 63 -8.37 9.92 -17.30
N GLY A 64 -8.66 10.30 -16.06
CA GLY A 64 -9.98 10.75 -15.64
C GLY A 64 -10.42 11.98 -16.43
N VAL A 65 -9.59 13.00 -16.49
CA VAL A 65 -9.87 14.22 -17.26
C VAL A 65 -9.98 13.93 -18.76
N TYR A 66 -9.10 13.10 -19.32
CA TYR A 66 -9.13 12.75 -20.73
C TYR A 66 -10.39 11.99 -21.13
N LEU A 67 -10.84 11.05 -20.31
CA LEU A 67 -11.98 10.18 -20.64
C LEU A 67 -13.34 10.81 -20.27
N THR A 68 -13.42 11.58 -19.19
CA THR A 68 -14.70 12.04 -18.63
C THR A 68 -14.84 13.57 -18.58
N GLY A 69 -13.75 14.31 -18.86
CA GLY A 69 -13.72 15.76 -18.69
C GLY A 69 -13.71 16.23 -17.23
N LYS A 70 -13.71 15.32 -16.26
CA LYS A 70 -13.78 15.62 -14.82
C LYS A 70 -12.57 15.05 -14.08
N VAL A 71 -12.14 15.73 -13.00
CA VAL A 71 -11.13 15.21 -12.09
C VAL A 71 -11.72 14.01 -11.34
N PRO A 72 -10.99 12.88 -11.18
CA PRO A 72 -11.55 11.64 -10.65
C PRO A 72 -11.84 11.64 -9.14
N PHE A 73 -11.33 12.60 -8.38
CA PHE A 73 -11.54 12.75 -6.93
C PHE A 73 -11.34 14.21 -6.51
N GLY A 74 -12.04 14.61 -5.44
CA GLY A 74 -11.99 15.99 -4.94
C GLY A 74 -10.75 16.28 -4.10
N GLU A 75 -10.29 15.29 -3.33
CA GLU A 75 -9.15 15.42 -2.40
C GLU A 75 -8.21 14.24 -2.51
N VAL A 76 -6.93 14.46 -2.19
CA VAL A 76 -5.90 13.42 -2.06
C VAL A 76 -5.29 13.47 -0.68
N LEU A 77 -5.55 12.45 0.13
CA LEU A 77 -4.95 12.29 1.45
C LEU A 77 -3.66 11.48 1.33
N CYS A 78 -2.53 12.12 1.59
CA CYS A 78 -1.24 11.45 1.63
C CYS A 78 -0.91 11.03 3.06
N HIS A 79 -1.01 9.72 3.34
CA HIS A 79 -0.65 9.17 4.65
C HIS A 79 0.86 9.03 4.83
N ALA A 80 1.30 8.93 6.09
CA ALA A 80 2.69 8.67 6.41
C ALA A 80 3.09 7.24 6.00
N MET A 81 4.30 7.07 5.45
CA MET A 81 4.83 5.75 5.09
C MET A 81 5.42 5.06 6.31
N ILE A 82 5.07 3.79 6.48
CA ILE A 82 5.66 2.94 7.52
C ILE A 82 7.10 2.62 7.11
N ARG A 83 8.02 2.78 8.08
CA ARG A 83 9.45 2.54 7.93
C ARG A 83 9.94 1.60 9.03
N ASP A 84 11.10 1.00 8.82
CA ASP A 84 11.75 0.21 9.86
C ASP A 84 12.29 1.11 11.01
N ALA A 85 12.77 0.48 12.08
CA ALA A 85 13.33 1.17 13.25
C ALA A 85 14.49 2.14 12.92
N HIS A 86 15.12 1.97 11.76
CA HIS A 86 16.20 2.84 11.27
C HIS A 86 15.71 3.91 10.30
N GLY A 87 14.41 4.08 10.11
CA GLY A 87 13.81 5.05 9.20
C GLY A 87 13.91 4.69 7.72
N ARG A 88 14.30 3.46 7.37
CA ARG A 88 14.40 2.98 5.98
C ARG A 88 13.03 2.52 5.48
N LYS A 89 12.75 2.75 4.20
CA LYS A 89 11.56 2.21 3.56
C LYS A 89 11.60 0.68 3.60
N MET A 90 10.50 0.06 4.03
CA MET A 90 10.37 -1.39 4.00
C MET A 90 10.32 -1.89 2.55
N SER A 91 11.14 -2.87 2.22
CA SER A 91 11.13 -3.54 0.93
C SER A 91 11.50 -5.02 1.06
N LYS A 92 10.91 -5.85 0.20
CA LYS A 92 11.23 -7.29 0.17
C LYS A 92 12.70 -7.55 -0.15
N SER A 93 13.33 -6.69 -0.95
CA SER A 93 14.75 -6.79 -1.32
C SER A 93 15.74 -6.47 -0.18
N LEU A 94 15.28 -5.79 0.87
CA LEU A 94 16.09 -5.48 2.05
C LEU A 94 15.83 -6.45 3.21
N GLY A 95 14.82 -7.32 3.12
CA GLY A 95 14.45 -8.24 4.19
C GLY A 95 13.98 -7.57 5.48
N ASN A 96 13.57 -6.29 5.42
CA ASN A 96 13.09 -5.50 6.55
C ASN A 96 11.56 -5.34 6.57
N VAL A 97 10.85 -6.14 5.79
CA VAL A 97 9.38 -6.17 5.81
C VAL A 97 8.92 -7.03 6.97
N ILE A 98 8.03 -6.48 7.78
CA ILE A 98 7.37 -7.19 8.89
C ILE A 98 5.93 -7.49 8.45
N ASP A 99 5.53 -8.76 8.53
CA ASP A 99 4.14 -9.15 8.26
C ASP A 99 3.25 -8.64 9.40
N PRO A 100 2.16 -7.94 9.12
CA PRO A 100 1.19 -7.54 10.14
C PRO A 100 0.67 -8.69 11.00
N LEU A 101 0.55 -9.90 10.45
CA LEU A 101 0.13 -11.08 11.20
C LEU A 101 1.15 -11.50 12.26
N ASP A 102 2.43 -11.28 12.02
CA ASP A 102 3.49 -11.57 12.99
C ASP A 102 3.45 -10.61 14.17
N VAL A 103 3.08 -9.35 13.92
CA VAL A 103 2.88 -8.36 14.98
C VAL A 103 1.62 -8.67 15.79
N ILE A 104 0.55 -9.10 15.13
CA ILE A 104 -0.72 -9.45 15.80
C ILE A 104 -0.56 -10.66 16.70
N ARG A 105 0.11 -11.72 16.21
CA ARG A 105 0.21 -13.04 16.87
C ARG A 105 1.45 -13.20 17.72
N GLY A 106 2.43 -12.34 17.52
CA GLY A 106 3.78 -12.55 18.00
C GLY A 106 4.53 -13.58 17.15
N LEU A 107 5.85 -13.45 17.09
CA LEU A 107 6.70 -14.40 16.37
C LEU A 107 8.06 -14.55 17.09
N PRO A 108 8.51 -15.78 17.44
CA PRO A 108 9.84 -16.02 17.96
C PRO A 108 10.94 -15.59 16.97
N LEU A 109 12.11 -15.22 17.48
CA LEU A 109 13.22 -14.75 16.64
C LEU A 109 13.69 -15.81 15.63
N GLU A 110 13.63 -17.07 15.99
CA GLU A 110 14.03 -18.18 15.12
C GLU A 110 13.13 -18.29 13.89
N ASP A 111 11.81 -18.20 14.09
CA ASP A 111 10.83 -18.22 13.01
C ASP A 111 10.94 -16.97 12.14
N LEU A 112 11.24 -15.81 12.75
CA LEU A 112 11.48 -14.56 12.02
C LEU A 112 12.69 -14.69 11.09
N HIS A 113 13.76 -15.35 11.52
CA HIS A 113 14.91 -15.66 10.67
C HIS A 113 14.55 -16.64 9.54
N GLN A 114 13.74 -17.67 9.84
CA GLN A 114 13.34 -18.66 8.84
C GLN A 114 12.58 -18.04 7.68
N LYS A 115 11.71 -17.07 7.94
CA LYS A 115 10.98 -16.33 6.91
C LYS A 115 11.88 -15.60 5.90
N LEU A 116 13.10 -15.23 6.26
CA LEU A 116 14.03 -14.61 5.33
C LEU A 116 14.47 -15.58 4.21
N TYR A 117 14.50 -16.88 4.50
CA TYR A 117 14.86 -17.90 3.52
C TYR A 117 13.71 -18.30 2.61
N GLU A 118 12.46 -17.98 2.97
CA GLU A 118 11.29 -18.20 2.12
C GLU A 118 11.18 -17.16 0.99
N GLY A 119 11.93 -16.05 1.09
CA GLY A 119 11.98 -14.99 0.09
C GLY A 119 13.08 -15.19 -0.95
N ASN A 120 13.09 -14.35 -1.98
CA ASN A 120 14.15 -14.28 -3.00
C ASN A 120 15.27 -13.30 -2.60
N LEU A 121 15.75 -13.36 -1.36
CA LEU A 121 16.86 -12.55 -0.89
C LEU A 121 18.19 -13.19 -1.28
N ASP A 122 19.17 -12.36 -1.66
CA ASP A 122 20.55 -12.82 -1.83
C ASP A 122 21.14 -13.22 -0.47
N ASP A 123 21.98 -14.26 -0.40
CA ASP A 123 22.59 -14.79 0.83
C ASP A 123 23.29 -13.72 1.66
N LYS A 124 23.91 -12.74 0.99
CA LYS A 124 24.56 -11.58 1.65
C LYS A 124 23.54 -10.67 2.35
N GLU A 125 22.39 -10.47 1.75
CA GLU A 125 21.33 -9.65 2.34
C GLU A 125 20.58 -10.40 3.44
N VAL A 126 20.42 -11.72 3.33
CA VAL A 126 19.90 -12.58 4.40
C VAL A 126 20.77 -12.48 5.66
N THR A 127 22.09 -12.55 5.53
CA THR A 127 23.01 -12.42 6.67
C THR A 127 22.90 -11.05 7.35
N LYS A 128 22.78 -9.98 6.57
CA LYS A 128 22.58 -8.62 7.12
C LYS A 128 21.23 -8.47 7.80
N ALA A 129 20.17 -9.02 7.18
CA ALA A 129 18.83 -8.99 7.73
C ALA A 129 18.75 -9.74 9.06
N ILE A 130 19.34 -10.92 9.18
CA ILE A 130 19.45 -11.68 10.43
C ILE A 130 20.14 -10.86 11.53
N THR A 131 21.25 -10.21 11.18
CA THR A 131 21.98 -9.36 12.15
C THR A 131 21.12 -8.17 12.60
N GLY A 132 20.38 -7.55 11.68
CA GLY A 132 19.43 -6.49 11.99
C GLY A 132 18.28 -6.98 12.89
N GLN A 133 17.66 -8.10 12.54
CA GLN A 133 16.56 -8.68 13.32
C GLN A 133 16.99 -9.06 14.75
N LYS A 134 18.19 -9.63 14.93
CA LYS A 134 18.74 -9.91 16.28
C LYS A 134 18.90 -8.64 17.11
N LYS A 135 19.24 -7.52 16.50
CA LYS A 135 19.41 -6.24 17.18
C LYS A 135 18.07 -5.60 17.52
N ASP A 136 17.16 -5.60 16.55
CA ASP A 136 15.89 -4.89 16.66
C ASP A 136 14.84 -5.71 17.44
N PHE A 137 14.89 -7.04 17.35
CA PHE A 137 13.96 -7.98 17.99
C PHE A 137 14.68 -9.11 18.73
N PRO A 138 15.46 -8.83 19.78
CA PRO A 138 16.31 -9.82 20.45
C PRO A 138 15.54 -11.02 21.03
N LYS A 139 14.25 -10.86 21.30
CA LYS A 139 13.34 -11.91 21.80
C LYS A 139 12.25 -12.31 20.80
N GLY A 140 12.37 -11.85 19.55
CA GLY A 140 11.28 -11.92 18.57
C GLY A 140 10.28 -10.79 18.73
N ILE A 141 9.18 -10.87 17.98
CA ILE A 141 8.09 -9.88 17.98
C ILE A 141 7.06 -10.29 19.03
N PRO A 142 6.75 -9.46 20.04
CA PRO A 142 5.72 -9.80 21.02
C PRO A 142 4.32 -9.73 20.39
N GLU A 143 3.39 -10.53 20.90
CA GLU A 143 1.98 -10.45 20.51
C GLU A 143 1.37 -9.12 20.98
N CYS A 144 0.78 -8.34 20.04
CA CYS A 144 0.09 -7.10 20.39
C CYS A 144 -1.42 -7.14 20.14
N GLY A 145 -1.90 -8.15 19.43
CA GLY A 145 -3.28 -8.27 19.01
C GLY A 145 -3.68 -7.33 17.86
N THR A 146 -4.82 -7.64 17.25
CA THR A 146 -5.31 -6.90 16.07
C THR A 146 -5.64 -5.43 16.39
N ASP A 147 -6.31 -5.20 17.51
CA ASP A 147 -6.77 -3.86 17.89
C ASP A 147 -5.59 -2.98 18.33
N GLY A 148 -4.58 -3.56 18.99
CA GLY A 148 -3.35 -2.85 19.35
C GLY A 148 -2.61 -2.35 18.11
N LEU A 149 -2.42 -3.21 17.11
CA LEU A 149 -1.80 -2.84 15.84
C LEU A 149 -2.61 -1.76 15.10
N ARG A 150 -3.92 -1.93 14.98
CA ARG A 150 -4.80 -0.97 14.30
C ARG A 150 -4.78 0.39 15.00
N PHE A 151 -4.88 0.40 16.31
CA PHE A 151 -4.82 1.64 17.10
C PHE A 151 -3.49 2.37 16.89
N ALA A 152 -2.36 1.66 16.97
CA ALA A 152 -1.05 2.23 16.73
C ALA A 152 -0.93 2.83 15.33
N LEU A 153 -1.36 2.11 14.29
CA LEU A 153 -1.34 2.61 12.91
C LEU A 153 -2.21 3.86 12.75
N CYS A 154 -3.42 3.90 13.31
CA CYS A 154 -4.29 5.07 13.26
C CYS A 154 -3.70 6.26 14.01
N ALA A 155 -3.17 6.05 15.22
CA ALA A 155 -2.58 7.10 16.04
C ALA A 155 -1.38 7.75 15.35
N TYR A 156 -0.64 6.97 14.64
CA TYR A 156 0.60 7.40 14.00
C TYR A 156 0.41 7.91 12.57
N SER A 157 -0.55 7.42 11.80
CA SER A 157 -0.81 7.90 10.43
C SER A 157 -1.45 9.28 10.39
N GLY A 158 -2.16 9.71 11.45
CA GLY A 158 -2.88 10.97 11.52
C GLY A 158 -2.05 12.26 11.52
N GLY A 159 -0.73 12.18 11.60
CA GLY A 159 0.14 13.35 11.75
C GLY A 159 1.04 13.68 10.56
N GLY A 160 0.96 12.97 9.44
CA GLY A 160 1.88 13.18 8.30
C GLY A 160 3.36 12.94 8.62
N LYS A 161 3.66 12.36 9.78
CA LYS A 161 5.03 12.11 10.24
C LYS A 161 5.54 10.75 9.76
N ILE A 162 6.84 10.70 9.51
CA ILE A 162 7.55 9.44 9.22
C ILE A 162 7.46 8.56 10.45
N LEU A 163 6.89 7.37 10.28
CA LEU A 163 6.75 6.39 11.35
C LEU A 163 7.87 5.36 11.28
N GLY A 164 8.69 5.36 12.31
CA GLY A 164 9.44 4.19 12.68
C GLY A 164 8.55 3.26 13.51
N LEU A 165 8.36 2.02 13.09
CA LEU A 165 7.70 1.03 13.91
C LEU A 165 8.72 0.57 14.97
N TRP A 166 8.56 1.06 16.17
CA TRP A 166 9.24 0.54 17.37
C TRP A 166 8.29 -0.49 17.98
N VAL A 167 8.59 -1.76 17.80
CA VAL A 167 7.88 -2.87 18.46
C VAL A 167 8.64 -3.25 19.72
#